data_5508832d43d7f739bb01210eca0fe0fb
#
_entry.id   5508832d43d7f739bb01210eca0fe0fb
#
_cell.length_a   1.000
_cell.length_b   1.000
_cell.length_c   1.000
_cell.angle_alpha   90.00
_cell.angle_beta   90.00
_cell.angle_gamma   90.00
#
_symmetry.space_group_name_H-M   'P 1'
#
loop_
_entity.id
_entity.type
_entity.pdbx_description
1 polymer ?
#
loop_
_entity_poly.entity_id
_entity_poly.type
_entity_poly.pdbx_seq_one_letter_code
_entity_poly.pdbx_strand_id
1 'polypeptide(L)'
;MHRRFPVSLAIALALAGCTRPLEKPEPVEAAPVPDTTPLRFIIEAGMNDTWNAVGQILVRTPGVTYDGRAQMMGLNAVHYRGESLLLLTRALPVSDTIKVPTTEVTVATPNGKLMRSDGAADLMAVIERELPAELERVKAG
;
A
#
# COMPACT_ATOMS: atom_id res chain seq x y z
N MET A 1 -31.57 70.25 -60.18
CA MET A 1 -32.04 69.06 -60.92
C MET A 1 -31.34 67.85 -60.42
N HIS A 2 -31.98 67.17 -59.62
CA HIS A 2 -32.56 65.80 -59.61
C HIS A 2 -31.65 64.70 -60.12
N ARG A 3 -31.25 63.81 -59.24
CA ARG A 3 -31.59 62.39 -59.37
C ARG A 3 -31.17 61.58 -58.16
N ARG A 4 -32.17 61.03 -57.56
CA ARG A 4 -32.09 60.03 -56.49
C ARG A 4 -31.70 58.67 -57.06
N PHE A 5 -30.79 57.97 -56.41
CA PHE A 5 -30.65 56.51 -56.57
C PHE A 5 -30.71 55.85 -55.23
N PRO A 6 -31.60 54.90 -55.03
CA PRO A 6 -31.55 54.05 -53.82
C PRO A 6 -30.58 52.89 -54.05
N VAL A 7 -29.59 52.85 -53.28
CA VAL A 7 -28.71 51.68 -53.24
C VAL A 7 -29.30 50.68 -52.20
N SER A 8 -29.88 49.63 -52.71
CA SER A 8 -30.33 48.51 -51.93
C SER A 8 -29.09 47.71 -51.48
N LEU A 9 -28.78 47.80 -50.21
CA LEU A 9 -27.72 46.96 -49.58
C LEU A 9 -28.34 45.64 -49.10
N ALA A 10 -28.13 44.57 -49.86
CA ALA A 10 -28.49 43.23 -49.47
C ALA A 10 -27.37 42.68 -48.51
N ILE A 11 -27.69 42.63 -47.26
CA ILE A 11 -26.83 41.99 -46.29
C ILE A 11 -27.11 40.46 -46.28
N ALA A 12 -26.22 39.69 -46.91
CA ALA A 12 -26.23 38.25 -46.82
C ALA A 12 -25.57 37.83 -45.50
N LEU A 13 -26.37 37.41 -44.50
CA LEU A 13 -25.89 36.82 -43.30
C LEU A 13 -25.47 35.36 -43.60
N ALA A 14 -24.18 35.14 -43.79
CA ALA A 14 -23.62 33.79 -43.80
C ALA A 14 -23.46 33.28 -42.36
N LEU A 15 -24.42 32.48 -41.90
CA LEU A 15 -24.30 31.68 -40.68
C LEU A 15 -23.35 30.53 -40.98
N ALA A 16 -22.05 30.76 -40.76
CA ALA A 16 -21.09 29.69 -40.69
C ALA A 16 -21.30 28.93 -39.36
N GLY A 17 -22.10 27.90 -39.43
CA GLY A 17 -22.22 26.93 -38.31
C GLY A 17 -20.91 26.19 -38.13
N CYS A 18 -20.14 26.58 -37.14
CA CYS A 18 -19.03 25.77 -36.66
C CYS A 18 -19.61 24.54 -35.93
N THR A 19 -19.90 23.50 -36.69
CA THR A 19 -20.04 22.17 -36.11
C THR A 19 -18.65 21.70 -35.74
N ARG A 20 -18.24 21.90 -34.47
CA ARG A 20 -17.13 21.16 -33.90
C ARG A 20 -17.51 19.68 -33.93
N PRO A 21 -16.71 18.81 -34.58
CA PRO A 21 -16.90 17.37 -34.38
C PRO A 21 -16.78 17.11 -32.89
N LEU A 22 -17.79 16.43 -32.31
CA LEU A 22 -17.71 15.86 -30.99
C LEU A 22 -16.55 14.88 -31.03
N GLU A 23 -15.40 15.33 -30.57
CA GLU A 23 -14.24 14.47 -30.33
C GLU A 23 -14.71 13.41 -29.32
N LYS A 24 -14.82 12.18 -29.82
CA LYS A 24 -15.13 11.03 -29.02
C LYS A 24 -14.11 11.02 -27.87
N PRO A 25 -14.52 11.07 -26.57
CA PRO A 25 -13.56 11.05 -25.51
C PRO A 25 -12.72 9.77 -25.66
N GLU A 26 -11.43 9.94 -25.90
CA GLU A 26 -10.49 8.82 -25.82
C GLU A 26 -10.69 8.19 -24.45
N PRO A 27 -10.77 6.83 -24.37
CA PRO A 27 -10.79 6.19 -23.09
C PRO A 27 -9.54 6.65 -22.36
N VAL A 28 -9.74 7.47 -21.31
CA VAL A 28 -8.66 7.80 -20.38
C VAL A 28 -8.29 6.47 -19.78
N GLU A 29 -7.15 5.92 -20.20
CA GLU A 29 -6.54 4.77 -19.58
C GLU A 29 -6.36 5.16 -18.12
N ALA A 30 -7.19 4.57 -17.24
CA ALA A 30 -7.17 4.88 -15.82
C ALA A 30 -5.75 4.60 -15.35
N ALA A 31 -5.04 5.63 -14.86
CA ALA A 31 -3.75 5.46 -14.21
C ALA A 31 -3.91 4.34 -13.18
N PRO A 32 -2.96 3.37 -13.10
CA PRO A 32 -3.08 2.28 -12.14
C PRO A 32 -3.30 2.89 -10.77
N VAL A 33 -4.44 2.56 -10.15
CA VAL A 33 -4.75 2.99 -8.79
C VAL A 33 -3.63 2.40 -7.92
N PRO A 34 -2.89 3.22 -7.16
CA PRO A 34 -1.85 2.70 -6.29
C PRO A 34 -2.46 1.63 -5.40
N ASP A 35 -1.90 0.44 -5.40
CA ASP A 35 -2.33 -0.62 -4.50
C ASP A 35 -1.98 -0.19 -3.07
N THR A 36 -2.98 0.36 -2.37
CA THR A 36 -2.88 0.83 -0.99
C THR A 36 -3.16 -0.27 0.02
N THR A 37 -3.33 -1.52 -0.44
CA THR A 37 -3.54 -2.65 0.46
C THR A 37 -2.32 -2.83 1.35
N PRO A 38 -2.47 -2.80 2.69
CA PRO A 38 -1.35 -3.00 3.60
C PRO A 38 -0.68 -4.35 3.37
N LEU A 39 0.65 -4.37 3.43
CA LEU A 39 1.39 -5.62 3.50
C LEU A 39 1.19 -6.20 4.90
N ARG A 40 0.41 -7.26 5.00
CA ARG A 40 0.10 -7.92 6.26
C ARG A 40 -0.23 -9.39 6.04
N PHE A 41 0.00 -10.18 7.07
CA PHE A 41 -0.51 -11.54 7.16
C PHE A 41 -0.95 -11.84 8.61
N ILE A 42 -1.67 -12.93 8.77
CA ILE A 42 -2.25 -13.37 10.05
C ILE A 42 -1.74 -14.77 10.34
N ILE A 43 -1.40 -15.03 11.61
CA ILE A 43 -0.96 -16.34 12.07
C ILE A 43 -1.66 -16.74 13.37
N GLU A 44 -2.00 -18.02 13.51
CA GLU A 44 -2.58 -18.58 14.74
C GLU A 44 -1.47 -18.85 15.76
N ALA A 45 -1.06 -17.80 16.46
CA ALA A 45 -0.08 -17.83 17.52
C ALA A 45 -0.25 -16.62 18.43
N GLY A 46 0.25 -16.72 19.66
CA GLY A 46 0.26 -15.61 20.62
C GLY A 46 1.19 -14.47 20.15
N MET A 47 0.84 -13.23 20.50
CA MET A 47 1.58 -12.04 20.10
C MET A 47 3.05 -12.07 20.53
N ASN A 48 3.35 -12.48 21.78
CA ASN A 48 4.71 -12.50 22.29
C ASN A 48 5.58 -13.53 21.56
N ASP A 49 5.06 -14.73 21.29
CA ASP A 49 5.76 -15.77 20.56
C ASP A 49 6.01 -15.33 19.11
N THR A 50 4.98 -14.76 18.49
CA THR A 50 5.09 -14.20 17.12
C THR A 50 6.11 -13.07 17.05
N TRP A 51 6.06 -12.11 17.98
CA TRP A 51 7.02 -11.01 18.03
C TRP A 51 8.46 -11.51 18.21
N ASN A 52 8.68 -12.48 19.09
CA ASN A 52 9.99 -13.07 19.31
C ASN A 52 10.48 -13.82 18.06
N ALA A 53 9.62 -14.64 17.47
CA ALA A 53 9.94 -15.38 16.25
C ALA A 53 10.26 -14.46 15.08
N VAL A 54 9.49 -13.39 14.87
CA VAL A 54 9.78 -12.35 13.86
C VAL A 54 11.15 -11.74 14.12
N GLY A 55 11.47 -11.37 15.36
CA GLY A 55 12.78 -10.84 15.72
C GLY A 55 13.94 -11.80 15.40
N GLN A 56 13.77 -13.10 15.67
CA GLN A 56 14.78 -14.11 15.34
C GLN A 56 14.98 -14.29 13.83
N ILE A 57 13.90 -14.23 13.05
CA ILE A 57 13.99 -14.28 11.59
C ILE A 57 14.74 -13.06 11.06
N LEU A 58 14.40 -11.87 11.52
CA LEU A 58 15.01 -10.61 11.10
C LEU A 58 16.53 -10.60 11.35
N VAL A 59 16.97 -11.04 12.51
CA VAL A 59 18.39 -11.13 12.86
C VAL A 59 19.17 -12.07 11.93
N ARG A 60 18.54 -13.13 11.44
CA ARG A 60 19.17 -14.11 10.55
C ARG A 60 19.00 -13.79 9.05
N THR A 61 18.10 -12.88 8.70
CA THR A 61 17.84 -12.54 7.29
C THR A 61 19.01 -11.74 6.71
N PRO A 62 19.65 -12.23 5.64
CA PRO A 62 20.73 -11.49 5.00
C PRO A 62 20.26 -10.11 4.49
N GLY A 63 21.08 -9.10 4.70
CA GLY A 63 20.81 -7.72 4.28
C GLY A 63 19.90 -6.94 5.23
N VAL A 64 19.43 -7.53 6.30
CA VAL A 64 18.71 -6.83 7.38
C VAL A 64 19.72 -6.28 8.39
N THR A 65 19.63 -4.98 8.66
CA THR A 65 20.28 -4.34 9.81
C THR A 65 19.24 -4.13 10.88
N TYR A 66 19.46 -4.73 12.04
CA TYR A 66 18.52 -4.67 13.15
C TYR A 66 18.79 -3.44 14.02
N ASP A 67 17.82 -2.52 14.11
CA ASP A 67 17.97 -1.25 14.85
C ASP A 67 17.50 -1.35 16.30
N GLY A 68 16.44 -2.09 16.54
CA GLY A 68 15.88 -2.22 17.88
C GLY A 68 14.53 -2.91 17.92
N ARG A 69 14.04 -3.09 19.15
CA ARG A 69 12.76 -3.72 19.41
C ARG A 69 12.07 -3.15 20.65
N ALA A 70 10.75 -3.18 20.66
CA ALA A 70 9.94 -2.80 21.80
C ALA A 70 8.81 -3.82 21.97
N GLN A 71 9.02 -4.76 22.90
CA GLN A 71 8.09 -5.87 23.16
C GLN A 71 6.68 -5.40 23.51
N MET A 72 6.56 -4.40 24.39
CA MET A 72 5.28 -3.87 24.83
C MET A 72 4.44 -3.29 23.68
N MET A 73 5.10 -2.89 22.61
CA MET A 73 4.47 -2.35 21.41
C MET A 73 4.36 -3.39 20.28
N GLY A 74 4.90 -4.58 20.48
CA GLY A 74 4.99 -5.59 19.42
C GLY A 74 5.85 -5.14 18.24
N LEU A 75 6.90 -4.33 18.49
CA LEU A 75 7.65 -3.63 17.46
C LEU A 75 9.04 -4.21 17.26
N ASN A 76 9.45 -4.39 16.00
CA ASN A 76 10.82 -4.61 15.56
C ASN A 76 11.17 -3.54 14.52
N ALA A 77 12.28 -2.82 14.71
CA ALA A 77 12.77 -1.79 13.80
C ALA A 77 14.01 -2.28 13.06
N VAL A 78 14.01 -2.17 11.75
CA VAL A 78 15.11 -2.66 10.90
C VAL A 78 15.36 -1.73 9.72
N HIS A 79 16.55 -1.84 9.14
CA HIS A 79 16.86 -1.35 7.81
C HIS A 79 17.00 -2.53 6.85
N TYR A 80 16.36 -2.43 5.68
CA TYR A 80 16.44 -3.42 4.64
C TYR A 80 16.34 -2.77 3.25
N ARG A 81 17.28 -3.10 2.37
CA ARG A 81 17.37 -2.52 1.01
C ARG A 81 17.29 -0.99 0.97
N GLY A 82 17.93 -0.33 1.94
CA GLY A 82 17.98 1.13 2.03
C GLY A 82 16.73 1.79 2.63
N GLU A 83 15.78 1.00 3.11
CA GLU A 83 14.54 1.49 3.72
C GLU A 83 14.52 1.19 5.22
N SER A 84 14.02 2.16 6.01
CA SER A 84 13.71 1.95 7.42
C SER A 84 12.31 1.38 7.56
N LEU A 85 12.18 0.21 8.15
CA LEU A 85 10.93 -0.54 8.28
C LEU A 85 10.61 -0.82 9.75
N LEU A 86 9.34 -0.67 10.11
CA LEU A 86 8.80 -1.13 11.38
C LEU A 86 7.92 -2.35 11.13
N LEU A 87 8.28 -3.49 11.72
CA LEU A 87 7.47 -4.69 11.76
C LEU A 87 6.64 -4.65 13.05
N LEU A 88 5.32 -4.67 12.89
CA LEU A 88 4.38 -4.61 14.01
C LEU A 88 3.67 -5.95 14.14
N THR A 89 3.66 -6.50 15.35
CA THR A 89 2.88 -7.68 15.72
C THR A 89 1.77 -7.25 16.66
N ARG A 90 0.55 -7.58 16.34
CA ARG A 90 -0.62 -7.19 17.13
C ARG A 90 -1.56 -8.37 17.34
N ALA A 91 -1.92 -8.64 18.59
CA ALA A 91 -2.95 -9.63 18.88
C ALA A 91 -4.30 -9.19 18.30
N LEU A 92 -4.98 -10.09 17.63
CA LEU A 92 -6.35 -9.89 17.21
C LEU A 92 -7.29 -10.31 18.35
N PRO A 93 -8.38 -9.56 18.58
CA PRO A 93 -9.33 -9.90 19.63
C PRO A 93 -10.04 -11.22 19.30
N VAL A 94 -10.30 -12.02 20.31
CA VAL A 94 -11.14 -13.21 20.20
C VAL A 94 -12.55 -12.78 19.75
N SER A 95 -13.13 -13.49 18.79
CA SER A 95 -14.41 -13.21 18.19
C SER A 95 -15.10 -14.51 17.78
N ASP A 96 -16.26 -14.41 17.17
CA ASP A 96 -16.96 -15.61 16.64
C ASP A 96 -16.16 -16.33 15.54
N THR A 97 -15.28 -15.63 14.85
CA THR A 97 -14.42 -16.18 13.80
C THR A 97 -13.00 -16.49 14.27
N ILE A 98 -12.52 -15.84 15.35
CA ILE A 98 -11.18 -16.03 15.92
C ILE A 98 -11.31 -16.68 17.29
N LYS A 99 -11.11 -18.02 17.35
CA LYS A 99 -11.27 -18.83 18.56
C LYS A 99 -9.96 -19.16 19.27
N VAL A 100 -8.83 -18.94 18.61
CA VAL A 100 -7.49 -19.23 19.14
C VAL A 100 -6.67 -17.94 19.15
N PRO A 101 -5.59 -17.86 19.98
CA PRO A 101 -4.68 -16.74 19.93
C PRO A 101 -4.19 -16.50 18.50
N THR A 102 -4.44 -15.33 17.97
CA THR A 102 -4.15 -14.98 16.58
C THR A 102 -3.47 -13.62 16.55
N THR A 103 -2.45 -13.50 15.73
CA THR A 103 -1.62 -12.31 15.63
C THR A 103 -1.56 -11.83 14.17
N GLU A 104 -1.71 -10.54 13.99
CA GLU A 104 -1.46 -9.84 12.73
C GLU A 104 -0.03 -9.29 12.72
N VAL A 105 0.68 -9.51 11.61
CA VAL A 105 1.99 -8.90 11.33
C VAL A 105 1.83 -7.93 10.18
N THR A 106 2.28 -6.69 10.40
CA THR A 106 2.24 -5.61 9.40
C THR A 106 3.59 -4.92 9.28
N VAL A 107 3.82 -4.23 8.16
CA VAL A 107 5.00 -3.39 7.96
C VAL A 107 4.58 -1.94 7.76
N ALA A 108 5.33 -1.03 8.38
CA ALA A 108 5.10 0.40 8.32
C ALA A 108 6.42 1.18 8.19
N THR A 109 6.31 2.44 7.83
CA THR A 109 7.42 3.40 7.89
C THR A 109 7.68 3.84 9.34
N PRO A 110 8.85 4.46 9.66
CA PRO A 110 9.14 4.94 11.02
C PRO A 110 8.13 5.92 11.60
N ASN A 111 7.39 6.65 10.76
CA ASN A 111 6.30 7.54 11.18
C ASN A 111 4.93 6.87 11.19
N GLY A 112 4.88 5.54 11.13
CA GLY A 112 3.66 4.74 11.32
C GLY A 112 2.74 4.66 10.11
N LYS A 113 3.17 5.11 8.94
CA LYS A 113 2.39 4.95 7.70
C LYS A 113 2.57 3.54 7.16
N LEU A 114 1.47 2.95 6.71
CA LEU A 114 1.52 1.67 6.00
C LEU A 114 2.45 1.78 4.80
N MET A 115 3.30 0.78 4.63
CA MET A 115 4.33 0.76 3.61
C MET A 115 4.08 -0.36 2.62
N ARG A 116 4.30 -0.05 1.34
CA ARG A 116 4.27 -1.02 0.26
C ARG A 116 5.36 -0.70 -0.74
N SER A 117 6.54 -1.21 -0.47
CA SER A 117 7.68 -1.20 -1.38
C SER A 117 8.06 -2.62 -1.74
N ASP A 118 8.86 -2.80 -2.79
CA ASP A 118 9.37 -4.11 -3.15
C ASP A 118 10.23 -4.71 -2.03
N GLY A 119 11.02 -3.89 -1.35
CA GLY A 119 11.82 -4.31 -0.19
C GLY A 119 10.95 -4.76 0.98
N ALA A 120 9.91 -4.01 1.31
CA ALA A 120 8.96 -4.37 2.36
C ALA A 120 8.20 -5.66 2.01
N ALA A 121 7.73 -5.80 0.76
CA ALA A 121 7.03 -7.00 0.30
C ALA A 121 7.92 -8.24 0.36
N ASP A 122 9.18 -8.13 -0.06
CA ASP A 122 10.16 -9.20 -0.02
C ASP A 122 10.45 -9.65 1.42
N LEU A 123 10.68 -8.71 2.32
CA LEU A 123 10.92 -9.00 3.73
C LEU A 123 9.70 -9.66 4.39
N MET A 124 8.49 -9.17 4.13
CA MET A 124 7.26 -9.76 4.64
C MET A 124 7.06 -11.20 4.14
N ALA A 125 7.38 -11.47 2.86
CA ALA A 125 7.32 -12.82 2.29
C ALA A 125 8.32 -13.78 2.96
N VAL A 126 9.52 -13.32 3.28
CA VAL A 126 10.51 -14.11 4.04
C VAL A 126 9.99 -14.45 5.43
N ILE A 127 9.47 -13.45 6.15
CA ILE A 127 8.94 -13.65 7.49
C ILE A 127 7.76 -14.63 7.46
N GLU A 128 6.78 -14.41 6.59
CA GLU A 128 5.59 -15.27 6.49
C GLU A 128 5.96 -16.74 6.22
N ARG A 129 6.94 -16.97 5.33
CA ARG A 129 7.42 -18.31 4.99
C ARG A 129 8.12 -19.01 6.14
N GLU A 130 8.95 -18.28 6.91
CA GLU A 130 9.80 -18.86 7.96
C GLU A 130 9.13 -18.92 9.34
N LEU A 131 8.10 -18.12 9.54
CA LEU A 131 7.46 -17.94 10.84
C LEU A 131 6.91 -19.23 11.46
N PRO A 132 6.24 -20.15 10.73
CA PRO A 132 5.72 -21.38 11.33
C PRO A 132 6.81 -22.23 11.96
N ALA A 133 7.93 -22.43 11.27
CA ALA A 133 9.06 -23.22 11.78
C ALA A 133 9.77 -22.53 12.95
N GLU A 134 9.84 -21.19 12.94
CA GLU A 134 10.43 -20.43 14.03
C GLU A 134 9.57 -20.44 15.28
N LEU A 135 8.25 -20.40 15.15
CA LEU A 135 7.31 -20.52 16.27
C LEU A 135 7.46 -21.85 16.99
N GLU A 136 7.68 -22.94 16.26
CA GLU A 136 7.95 -24.24 16.88
C GLU A 136 9.27 -24.26 17.68
N ARG A 137 10.29 -23.55 17.20
CA ARG A 137 11.56 -23.39 17.94
C ARG A 137 11.39 -22.56 19.21
N VAL A 138 10.64 -21.45 19.12
CA VAL A 138 10.37 -20.58 20.27
C VAL A 138 9.58 -21.31 21.36
N LYS A 139 8.64 -22.18 20.99
CA LYS A 139 7.88 -23.00 21.96
C LYS A 139 8.68 -24.13 22.60
N ALA A 140 9.71 -24.63 21.91
CA ALA A 140 10.52 -25.75 22.37
C ALA A 140 11.67 -25.32 23.30
N GLY A 141 12.03 -24.04 23.38
CA GLY A 141 13.10 -23.46 24.20
C GLY A 141 12.59 -22.88 25.48
#